data_8b9cd05ddecfbec1b56107904b980080
#
_entry.id   8b9cd05ddecfbec1b56107904b980080
#
_cell.length_a   1.000
_cell.length_b   1.000
_cell.length_c   1.000
_cell.angle_alpha   90.00
_cell.angle_beta   90.00
_cell.angle_gamma   90.00
#
_symmetry.space_group_name_H-M   'P 1'
#
loop_
_entity.id
_entity.type
_entity.pdbx_description
1 polymer ?
#
loop_
_entity_poly.entity_id
_entity_poly.type
_entity_poly.pdbx_seq_one_letter_code
_entity_poly.pdbx_strand_id
1 'polypeptide(L)'
;VEAGDFIQVIDLYGRQCSDFQVFDSLKLEKGKELSIDPMVTRSIIGMNYAVPGLFSKYFDQDQDALVEVIQDTCGRHDTFGNACSSKYYEDVGYFGHANCSDNFNKALDTYGVEKRRAWQAINLFFNTGLDATNVFFFDVPWSVPGNYVLFQAQKNLVSLSSACPCDIDAANDWNPTDICVRIYSKENFFSKAIGYRKSVEADIDLTKQTGFHDRTSKLTKDYIEFAGVWIPRKFDNHGTVAEYTACRNNVVMMDLSSLKKFEVIGPDAEELMNTALTRNVKKLSVGQVVYTAMCYENGTMIDDGTLFRLGDTNFRWIGGSDYSGEWLRELALKLNLRASVKSSTDQLHNLSVQGPNSRKVLSKIMWTTPASPGIEDLKWFHFNISRLNDHQGIPVMLSRTGYTGELGYEVYCHPKDAPAAWDAIW
;
A
#
# COMPACT_ATOMS: atom_id res chain seq x y z
N VAL A 1 -9.49 -4.37 17.45
CA VAL A 1 -8.68 -5.06 16.44
C VAL A 1 -8.26 -6.39 17.01
N GLU A 2 -8.47 -7.50 16.29
CA GLU A 2 -8.04 -8.82 16.73
C GLU A 2 -6.57 -9.10 16.41
N ALA A 3 -5.97 -10.03 17.14
CA ALA A 3 -4.61 -10.51 16.83
C ALA A 3 -4.54 -11.06 15.40
N GLY A 4 -3.55 -10.60 14.64
CA GLY A 4 -3.34 -10.92 13.24
C GLY A 4 -3.99 -9.95 12.24
N ASP A 5 -4.96 -9.14 12.64
CA ASP A 5 -5.54 -8.09 11.80
C ASP A 5 -4.51 -7.01 11.45
N PHE A 6 -4.82 -6.23 10.42
CA PHE A 6 -3.95 -5.14 9.97
C PHE A 6 -4.61 -3.78 10.21
N ILE A 7 -3.80 -2.81 10.65
CA ILE A 7 -4.17 -1.41 10.84
C ILE A 7 -3.37 -0.58 9.85
N GLN A 8 -4.02 0.09 8.93
CA GLN A 8 -3.40 1.01 7.98
C GLN A 8 -3.75 2.44 8.36
N VAL A 9 -2.73 3.24 8.65
CA VAL A 9 -2.87 4.69 8.91
C VAL A 9 -2.36 5.43 7.69
N ILE A 10 -3.20 6.25 7.08
CA ILE A 10 -2.96 6.89 5.79
C ILE A 10 -3.02 8.40 5.95
N ASP A 11 -1.97 9.08 5.51
CA ASP A 11 -1.98 10.53 5.30
C ASP A 11 -2.63 10.84 3.94
N LEU A 12 -3.86 11.33 3.95
CA LEU A 12 -4.65 11.50 2.74
C LEU A 12 -4.10 12.60 1.84
N TYR A 13 -3.65 13.71 2.43
CA TYR A 13 -3.29 14.92 1.69
C TYR A 13 -1.79 15.21 1.69
N GLY A 14 -1.03 14.43 2.47
CA GLY A 14 0.39 14.65 2.72
C GLY A 14 0.65 15.71 3.80
N ARG A 15 1.84 15.65 4.39
CA ARG A 15 2.34 16.58 5.41
C ARG A 15 1.52 16.66 6.70
N GLN A 16 0.78 15.58 7.02
CA GLN A 16 -0.04 15.48 8.22
C GLN A 16 0.55 14.52 9.24
N CYS A 17 0.85 14.98 10.44
CA CYS A 17 1.23 14.15 11.57
C CYS A 17 0.01 13.42 12.16
N SER A 18 0.18 12.15 12.52
CA SER A 18 -0.81 11.39 13.27
C SER A 18 -0.20 10.80 14.53
N ASP A 19 -0.73 11.15 15.68
CA ASP A 19 -0.36 10.51 16.93
C ASP A 19 -1.08 9.16 17.05
N PHE A 20 -0.31 8.10 17.14
CA PHE A 20 -0.80 6.72 17.14
C PHE A 20 -0.42 6.00 18.44
N GLN A 21 -1.40 5.31 19.05
CA GLN A 21 -1.18 4.50 20.24
C GLN A 21 -2.07 3.26 20.20
N VAL A 22 -1.60 2.16 20.78
CA VAL A 22 -2.39 0.94 20.96
C VAL A 22 -2.23 0.40 22.36
N PHE A 23 -3.26 -0.29 22.85
CA PHE A 23 -3.33 -0.93 24.15
C PHE A 23 -3.66 -2.41 23.99
N ASP A 24 -3.07 -3.28 24.82
CA ASP A 24 -3.53 -4.67 24.97
C ASP A 24 -4.95 -4.66 25.54
N SER A 25 -5.96 -5.01 24.72
CA SER A 25 -7.36 -4.90 25.11
C SER A 25 -7.73 -5.83 26.25
N LEU A 26 -7.17 -7.05 26.27
CA LEU A 26 -7.45 -8.03 27.33
C LEU A 26 -6.85 -7.64 28.69
N LYS A 27 -5.76 -6.91 28.69
CA LYS A 27 -5.15 -6.36 29.91
C LYS A 27 -5.91 -5.12 30.37
N LEU A 28 -6.30 -4.27 29.42
CA LEU A 28 -7.07 -3.06 29.71
C LEU A 28 -8.42 -3.37 30.36
N GLU A 29 -9.14 -4.38 29.85
CA GLU A 29 -10.39 -4.88 30.46
C GLU A 29 -10.22 -5.37 31.91
N LYS A 30 -9.02 -5.80 32.27
CA LYS A 30 -8.65 -6.23 33.63
C LYS A 30 -8.07 -5.11 34.48
N GLY A 31 -8.13 -3.86 34.02
CA GLY A 31 -7.60 -2.69 34.71
C GLY A 31 -6.06 -2.59 34.67
N LYS A 32 -5.37 -3.38 33.86
CA LYS A 32 -3.92 -3.26 33.63
C LYS A 32 -3.67 -2.54 32.29
N GLU A 33 -3.21 -1.31 32.38
CA GLU A 33 -2.88 -0.48 31.24
C GLU A 33 -1.50 -0.83 30.69
N LEU A 34 -1.46 -1.53 29.54
CA LEU A 34 -0.26 -1.81 28.76
C LEU A 34 -0.45 -1.23 27.37
N SER A 35 0.37 -0.28 27.02
CA SER A 35 0.34 0.44 25.74
C SER A 35 1.73 0.45 25.10
N ILE A 36 1.84 0.89 23.86
CA ILE A 36 3.17 1.11 23.28
C ILE A 36 3.98 2.06 24.16
N ASP A 37 5.17 1.57 24.55
CA ASP A 37 6.17 2.37 25.21
C ASP A 37 7.31 2.71 24.23
N PRO A 38 7.41 3.97 23.79
CA PRO A 38 8.45 4.40 22.87
C PRO A 38 9.87 4.23 23.41
N MET A 39 10.08 4.40 24.73
CA MET A 39 11.40 4.25 25.32
C MET A 39 11.84 2.79 25.38
N VAL A 40 10.94 1.89 25.79
CA VAL A 40 11.18 0.44 25.77
C VAL A 40 11.47 -0.01 24.32
N THR A 41 10.65 0.44 23.39
CA THR A 41 10.82 0.12 21.96
C THR A 41 12.19 0.56 21.46
N ARG A 42 12.58 1.83 21.65
CA ARG A 42 13.91 2.33 21.22
C ARG A 42 15.05 1.55 21.87
N SER A 43 14.92 1.17 23.12
CA SER A 43 15.96 0.41 23.84
C SER A 43 16.14 -0.99 23.24
N ILE A 44 15.07 -1.62 22.78
CA ILE A 44 15.10 -2.97 22.20
C ILE A 44 15.60 -2.92 20.74
N ILE A 45 15.10 -2.00 19.92
CA ILE A 45 15.40 -1.97 18.48
C ILE A 45 16.65 -1.15 18.13
N GLY A 46 17.12 -0.27 19.04
CA GLY A 46 18.27 0.61 18.81
C GLY A 46 18.05 1.71 17.77
N MET A 47 16.79 2.04 17.47
CA MET A 47 16.38 3.03 16.48
C MET A 47 15.30 3.96 17.04
N ASN A 48 15.10 5.14 16.43
CA ASN A 48 14.04 6.06 16.85
C ASN A 48 12.66 5.41 16.73
N TYR A 49 12.37 4.77 15.60
CA TYR A 49 11.09 4.09 15.35
C TYR A 49 11.31 2.75 14.63
N ALA A 50 10.34 1.85 14.77
CA ALA A 50 10.38 0.56 14.10
C ALA A 50 10.15 0.72 12.59
N VAL A 51 10.89 -0.07 11.80
CA VAL A 51 10.81 -0.09 10.34
C VAL A 51 10.51 -1.51 9.86
N PRO A 52 9.90 -1.70 8.69
CA PRO A 52 9.68 -3.04 8.15
C PRO A 52 11.00 -3.84 8.07
N GLY A 53 10.94 -5.11 8.43
CA GLY A 53 12.09 -6.00 8.39
C GLY A 53 12.56 -6.48 9.76
N LEU A 54 13.86 -6.37 10.05
CA LEU A 54 14.46 -6.97 11.27
C LEU A 54 13.98 -6.30 12.56
N PHE A 55 13.83 -4.96 12.55
CA PHE A 55 13.45 -4.17 13.73
C PHE A 55 12.06 -3.56 13.55
N SER A 56 11.07 -4.43 13.39
CA SER A 56 9.74 -4.05 12.91
C SER A 56 8.67 -3.93 13.99
N LYS A 57 8.99 -4.13 15.28
CA LYS A 57 7.97 -4.23 16.32
C LYS A 57 8.00 -3.07 17.30
N TYR A 58 6.81 -2.70 17.77
CA TYR A 58 6.62 -1.81 18.92
C TYR A 58 6.17 -2.62 20.14
N PHE A 59 6.72 -2.27 21.29
CA PHE A 59 6.60 -3.03 22.52
C PHE A 59 5.89 -2.23 23.61
N ASP A 60 5.23 -2.95 24.51
CA ASP A 60 4.67 -2.40 25.74
C ASP A 60 5.71 -2.31 26.88
N GLN A 61 5.27 -1.86 28.06
CA GLN A 61 6.10 -1.73 29.26
C GLN A 61 6.60 -3.08 29.80
N ASP A 62 5.90 -4.18 29.50
CA ASP A 62 6.33 -5.54 29.85
C ASP A 62 7.27 -6.16 28.78
N GLN A 63 7.65 -5.39 27.73
CA GLN A 63 8.46 -5.80 26.58
C GLN A 63 7.78 -6.82 25.66
N ASP A 64 6.47 -6.88 25.72
CA ASP A 64 5.66 -7.68 24.78
C ASP A 64 5.36 -6.87 23.51
N ALA A 65 5.47 -7.52 22.34
CA ALA A 65 5.14 -6.88 21.07
C ALA A 65 3.63 -6.65 20.93
N LEU A 66 3.22 -5.43 20.64
CA LEU A 66 1.83 -5.06 20.40
C LEU A 66 1.51 -5.01 18.90
N VAL A 67 2.36 -4.37 18.11
CA VAL A 67 2.21 -4.28 16.65
C VAL A 67 3.54 -4.51 15.95
N GLU A 68 3.47 -5.02 14.73
CA GLU A 68 4.58 -5.14 13.79
C GLU A 68 4.35 -4.25 12.59
N VAL A 69 5.33 -3.45 12.20
CA VAL A 69 5.31 -2.66 10.96
C VAL A 69 5.53 -3.61 9.78
N ILE A 70 4.52 -3.73 8.92
CA ILE A 70 4.57 -4.57 7.73
C ILE A 70 5.01 -3.75 6.52
N GLN A 71 4.47 -2.53 6.38
CA GLN A 71 4.79 -1.60 5.31
C GLN A 71 4.82 -0.18 5.84
N ASP A 72 5.74 0.62 5.31
CA ASP A 72 5.86 2.03 5.59
C ASP A 72 6.31 2.71 4.29
N THR A 73 5.51 3.62 3.77
CA THR A 73 5.77 4.31 2.51
C THR A 73 6.33 5.72 2.69
N CYS A 74 6.46 6.19 3.95
CA CYS A 74 7.05 7.49 4.29
C CYS A 74 8.48 7.35 4.82
N GLY A 75 8.71 6.41 5.76
CA GLY A 75 10.02 6.19 6.37
C GLY A 75 10.52 7.33 7.26
N ARG A 76 9.61 8.21 7.74
CA ARG A 76 9.97 9.31 8.63
C ARG A 76 8.89 9.49 9.70
N HIS A 77 9.26 9.17 10.96
CA HIS A 77 8.39 9.19 12.12
C HIS A 77 9.16 9.63 13.36
N ASP A 78 8.44 9.88 14.43
CA ASP A 78 9.03 10.25 15.72
C ASP A 78 8.47 9.43 16.88
N THR A 79 9.30 9.16 17.86
CA THR A 79 8.92 8.55 19.14
C THR A 79 9.58 9.23 20.34
N PHE A 80 10.23 10.37 20.14
CA PHE A 80 10.80 11.17 21.24
C PHE A 80 9.78 12.14 21.81
N GLY A 81 8.96 12.77 20.94
CA GLY A 81 7.89 13.65 21.32
C GLY A 81 6.69 12.91 21.92
N ASN A 82 6.02 13.54 22.84
CA ASN A 82 4.67 13.12 23.27
C ASN A 82 3.64 13.61 22.26
N ALA A 83 2.46 13.02 22.28
CA ALA A 83 1.28 13.61 21.64
C ALA A 83 1.10 15.04 22.12
N CYS A 84 0.79 15.97 21.22
CA CYS A 84 0.63 17.39 21.57
C CYS A 84 -0.41 17.55 22.69
N SER A 85 -0.21 18.55 23.56
CA SER A 85 -1.01 18.77 24.77
C SER A 85 -1.41 20.21 24.93
N SER A 86 -2.43 20.48 25.76
CA SER A 86 -2.88 21.82 26.08
C SER A 86 -1.74 22.73 26.56
N LYS A 87 -0.83 22.17 27.38
CA LYS A 87 0.30 22.95 27.91
C LYS A 87 1.24 23.45 26.82
N TYR A 88 1.51 22.68 25.78
CA TYR A 88 2.34 23.09 24.66
C TYR A 88 1.79 24.39 24.02
N TYR A 89 0.49 24.42 23.76
CA TYR A 89 -0.18 25.58 23.16
C TYR A 89 -0.32 26.75 24.14
N GLU A 90 -0.66 26.49 25.41
CA GLU A 90 -0.79 27.52 26.45
C GLU A 90 0.54 28.25 26.70
N ASP A 91 1.69 27.55 26.69
CA ASP A 91 3.02 28.13 26.91
C ASP A 91 3.41 29.13 25.79
N VAL A 92 2.82 29.01 24.61
CA VAL A 92 3.02 29.94 23.48
C VAL A 92 1.82 30.87 23.23
N GLY A 93 0.83 30.88 24.15
CA GLY A 93 -0.26 31.84 24.17
C GLY A 93 -1.57 31.39 23.51
N TYR A 94 -1.68 30.15 23.08
CA TYR A 94 -2.91 29.61 22.45
C TYR A 94 -3.74 28.79 23.45
N PHE A 95 -4.52 29.47 24.27
CA PHE A 95 -5.37 28.84 25.27
C PHE A 95 -6.59 28.15 24.64
N GLY A 96 -6.89 26.92 25.09
CA GLY A 96 -8.05 26.15 24.61
C GLY A 96 -7.88 25.56 23.23
N HIS A 97 -6.67 25.53 22.69
CA HIS A 97 -6.36 24.88 21.41
C HIS A 97 -6.64 23.38 21.49
N ALA A 98 -7.19 22.80 20.42
CA ALA A 98 -7.37 21.36 20.26
C ALA A 98 -6.01 20.64 20.33
N ASN A 99 -5.97 19.43 20.90
CA ASN A 99 -4.73 18.68 21.01
C ASN A 99 -4.98 17.17 21.05
N CYS A 100 -3.97 16.40 20.65
CA CYS A 100 -4.07 14.94 20.54
C CYS A 100 -4.20 14.24 21.90
N SER A 101 -3.59 14.78 22.98
CA SER A 101 -3.71 14.21 24.32
C SER A 101 -5.15 14.27 24.84
N ASP A 102 -5.87 15.34 24.58
CA ASP A 102 -7.29 15.44 24.92
C ASP A 102 -8.17 14.55 24.04
N ASN A 103 -7.81 14.37 22.77
CA ASN A 103 -8.47 13.40 21.89
C ASN A 103 -8.32 11.98 22.44
N PHE A 104 -7.13 11.59 22.89
CA PHE A 104 -6.89 10.28 23.53
C PHE A 104 -7.65 10.14 24.83
N ASN A 105 -7.64 11.15 25.71
CA ASN A 105 -8.42 11.16 26.95
C ASN A 105 -9.91 10.91 26.68
N LYS A 106 -10.46 11.58 25.65
CA LYS A 106 -11.87 11.44 25.27
C LYS A 106 -12.16 10.03 24.72
N ALA A 107 -11.30 9.48 23.90
CA ALA A 107 -11.48 8.17 23.33
C ALA A 107 -11.36 7.04 24.37
N LEU A 108 -10.50 7.21 25.37
CA LEU A 108 -10.24 6.24 26.44
C LEU A 108 -11.20 6.34 27.62
N ASP A 109 -12.06 7.35 27.67
CA ASP A 109 -13.02 7.57 28.76
C ASP A 109 -13.95 6.35 28.98
N THR A 110 -14.33 5.68 27.86
CA THR A 110 -15.18 4.47 27.87
C THR A 110 -14.48 3.23 28.48
N TYR A 111 -13.16 3.26 28.57
CA TYR A 111 -12.36 2.17 29.16
C TYR A 111 -11.96 2.45 30.60
N GLY A 112 -12.36 3.59 31.17
CA GLY A 112 -12.04 3.97 32.55
C GLY A 112 -10.56 4.29 32.79
N VAL A 113 -9.83 4.64 31.72
CA VAL A 113 -8.42 5.02 31.80
C VAL A 113 -8.30 6.43 32.38
N GLU A 114 -7.36 6.62 33.30
CA GLU A 114 -7.12 7.92 33.95
C GLU A 114 -6.65 8.96 32.92
N LYS A 115 -7.29 10.14 32.94
CA LYS A 115 -6.95 11.26 32.06
C LYS A 115 -5.55 11.80 32.33
N ARG A 116 -4.79 12.05 31.28
CA ARG A 116 -3.41 12.57 31.33
C ARG A 116 -3.28 13.88 30.59
N ARG A 117 -2.38 14.73 31.06
CA ARG A 117 -2.03 15.97 30.34
C ARG A 117 -1.25 15.74 29.06
N ALA A 118 -0.46 14.65 29.03
CA ALA A 118 0.33 14.27 27.87
C ALA A 118 0.36 12.74 27.73
N TRP A 119 0.20 12.25 26.54
CA TRP A 119 0.29 10.84 26.19
C TRP A 119 1.57 10.54 25.42
N GLN A 120 2.20 9.43 25.71
CA GLN A 120 3.20 8.86 24.82
C GLN A 120 2.49 8.38 23.55
N ALA A 121 3.13 8.56 22.41
CA ALA A 121 2.61 8.15 21.12
C ALA A 121 3.75 7.81 20.14
N ILE A 122 3.40 7.09 19.08
CA ILE A 122 4.18 7.13 17.85
C ILE A 122 3.63 8.29 17.04
N ASN A 123 4.46 9.30 16.78
CA ASN A 123 4.10 10.43 15.95
C ASN A 123 4.38 10.06 14.49
N LEU A 124 3.40 9.43 13.83
CA LEU A 124 3.51 9.01 12.44
C LEU A 124 3.61 10.22 11.51
N PHE A 125 4.47 10.09 10.50
CA PHE A 125 4.75 11.12 9.49
C PHE A 125 5.44 12.38 10.03
N PHE A 126 5.75 12.44 11.32
CA PHE A 126 6.39 13.60 11.94
C PHE A 126 7.88 13.66 11.62
N ASN A 127 8.33 14.78 11.03
CA ASN A 127 9.73 14.99 10.66
C ASN A 127 10.50 15.63 11.81
N THR A 128 11.21 14.84 12.59
CA THR A 128 11.99 15.30 13.74
C THR A 128 13.42 14.77 13.71
N GLY A 129 14.26 15.33 14.54
CA GLY A 129 15.61 14.86 14.76
C GLY A 129 16.29 15.56 15.93
N LEU A 130 17.51 15.10 16.22
CA LEU A 130 18.44 15.76 17.11
C LEU A 130 19.58 16.32 16.26
N ASP A 131 19.91 17.58 16.46
CA ASP A 131 21.06 18.19 15.81
C ASP A 131 22.38 17.77 16.49
N ALA A 132 23.52 18.23 15.97
CA ALA A 132 24.83 17.93 16.52
C ALA A 132 25.05 18.46 17.96
N THR A 133 24.19 19.35 18.44
CA THR A 133 24.22 19.91 19.79
C THR A 133 23.15 19.32 20.72
N ASN A 134 22.49 18.23 20.29
CA ASN A 134 21.38 17.54 20.97
C ASN A 134 20.11 18.39 21.11
N VAL A 135 19.92 19.41 20.29
CA VAL A 135 18.67 20.17 20.22
C VAL A 135 17.66 19.35 19.39
N PHE A 136 16.50 19.11 19.99
CA PHE A 136 15.38 18.49 19.29
C PHE A 136 14.77 19.52 18.33
N PHE A 137 14.71 19.18 17.07
CA PHE A 137 14.08 20.00 16.04
C PHE A 137 12.98 19.23 15.34
N PHE A 138 12.06 19.96 14.73
CA PHE A 138 11.07 19.41 13.81
C PHE A 138 10.89 20.35 12.62
N ASP A 139 10.49 19.79 11.50
CA ASP A 139 10.34 20.46 10.23
C ASP A 139 9.13 19.88 9.47
N VAL A 140 8.82 20.46 8.32
CA VAL A 140 7.73 20.02 7.46
C VAL A 140 7.80 18.50 7.21
N PRO A 141 6.69 17.78 7.40
CA PRO A 141 6.65 16.33 7.14
C PRO A 141 7.03 15.96 5.71
N TRP A 142 7.65 14.80 5.56
CA TRP A 142 8.04 14.27 4.25
C TRP A 142 6.94 13.49 3.55
N SER A 143 5.84 13.19 4.24
CA SER A 143 4.74 12.45 3.65
C SER A 143 4.12 13.21 2.49
N VAL A 144 3.78 12.44 1.45
CA VAL A 144 3.04 12.90 0.27
C VAL A 144 1.63 12.27 0.30
N PRO A 145 0.66 12.83 -0.44
CA PRO A 145 -0.69 12.29 -0.47
C PRO A 145 -0.74 10.78 -0.71
N GLY A 146 -1.45 10.05 0.17
CA GLY A 146 -1.58 8.61 0.11
C GLY A 146 -0.48 7.82 0.80
N ASN A 147 0.55 8.45 1.40
CA ASN A 147 1.51 7.73 2.23
C ASN A 147 0.83 7.06 3.43
N TYR A 148 1.33 5.90 3.80
CA TYR A 148 0.74 5.13 4.90
C TYR A 148 1.78 4.31 5.68
N VAL A 149 1.38 3.94 6.89
CA VAL A 149 2.02 2.87 7.66
C VAL A 149 1.00 1.76 7.87
N LEU A 150 1.40 0.52 7.58
CA LEU A 150 0.60 -0.68 7.78
C LEU A 150 1.20 -1.50 8.93
N PHE A 151 0.42 -1.66 9.98
CA PHE A 151 0.76 -2.48 11.14
C PHE A 151 0.00 -3.81 11.11
N GLN A 152 0.61 -4.87 11.67
CA GLN A 152 -0.10 -6.10 12.03
C GLN A 152 -0.22 -6.18 13.54
N ALA A 153 -1.43 -6.38 14.05
CA ALA A 153 -1.69 -6.58 15.47
C ALA A 153 -1.10 -7.91 15.95
N GLN A 154 -0.27 -7.86 17.00
CA GLN A 154 0.33 -9.07 17.60
C GLN A 154 -0.53 -9.62 18.75
N LYS A 155 -1.46 -8.82 19.25
CA LYS A 155 -2.44 -9.13 20.30
C LYS A 155 -3.80 -8.53 19.93
N ASN A 156 -4.83 -8.81 20.73
CA ASN A 156 -6.09 -8.06 20.64
C ASN A 156 -5.86 -6.64 21.18
N LEU A 157 -6.22 -5.63 20.42
CA LEU A 157 -5.85 -4.25 20.67
C LEU A 157 -7.03 -3.30 20.67
N VAL A 158 -6.94 -2.28 21.55
CA VAL A 158 -7.62 -0.99 21.36
C VAL A 158 -6.63 -0.06 20.66
N SER A 159 -6.97 0.46 19.49
CA SER A 159 -6.11 1.31 18.67
C SER A 159 -6.65 2.74 18.63
N LEU A 160 -5.78 3.70 18.82
CA LEU A 160 -6.06 5.13 18.76
C LEU A 160 -5.21 5.78 17.67
N SER A 161 -5.82 6.67 16.91
CA SER A 161 -5.14 7.55 15.96
C SER A 161 -5.77 8.93 16.05
N SER A 162 -4.96 9.96 16.17
CA SER A 162 -5.39 11.37 16.20
C SER A 162 -4.65 12.13 15.11
N ALA A 163 -5.36 12.65 14.11
CA ALA A 163 -4.81 13.66 13.23
C ALA A 163 -4.41 14.86 14.10
N CYS A 164 -3.11 15.20 14.08
CA CYS A 164 -2.60 16.28 14.94
C CYS A 164 -3.19 17.63 14.50
N PRO A 165 -3.85 18.36 15.40
CA PRO A 165 -4.50 19.64 15.05
C PRO A 165 -3.56 20.85 15.07
N CYS A 166 -2.23 20.63 15.15
CA CYS A 166 -1.25 21.72 15.23
C CYS A 166 -1.22 22.52 13.93
N ASP A 167 -1.57 23.81 14.01
CA ASP A 167 -1.56 24.78 12.92
C ASP A 167 -0.62 25.97 13.17
N ILE A 168 0.13 25.92 14.29
CA ILE A 168 0.99 27.03 14.74
C ILE A 168 2.46 26.84 14.37
N ASP A 169 2.84 25.68 13.83
CA ASP A 169 4.22 25.36 13.49
C ASP A 169 4.32 24.39 12.28
N ALA A 170 5.53 23.93 11.99
CA ALA A 170 5.82 23.07 10.85
C ALA A 170 5.31 21.63 10.97
N ALA A 171 4.79 21.21 12.12
CA ALA A 171 4.41 19.80 12.36
C ALA A 171 3.41 19.24 11.34
N ASN A 172 2.53 20.10 10.82
CA ASN A 172 1.55 19.80 9.77
C ASN A 172 1.62 20.80 8.62
N ASP A 173 2.80 21.36 8.32
CA ASP A 173 2.96 22.42 7.31
C ASP A 173 1.97 23.60 7.54
N TRP A 174 1.69 23.94 8.81
CA TRP A 174 0.73 24.97 9.25
C TRP A 174 -0.72 24.73 8.77
N ASN A 175 -1.04 23.58 8.24
CA ASN A 175 -2.35 23.28 7.66
C ASN A 175 -2.81 21.86 7.98
N PRO A 176 -3.42 21.62 9.15
CA PRO A 176 -3.91 20.30 9.55
C PRO A 176 -4.93 19.74 8.56
N THR A 177 -4.80 18.46 8.25
CA THR A 177 -5.66 17.71 7.34
C THR A 177 -6.14 16.40 7.96
N ASP A 178 -6.90 15.61 7.21
CA ASP A 178 -7.46 14.35 7.69
C ASP A 178 -6.47 13.18 7.58
N ILE A 179 -6.57 12.27 8.52
CA ILE A 179 -5.95 10.95 8.49
C ILE A 179 -7.05 9.89 8.29
N CYS A 180 -6.81 8.94 7.42
CA CYS A 180 -7.68 7.78 7.23
C CYS A 180 -7.11 6.55 7.93
N VAL A 181 -7.94 5.85 8.71
CA VAL A 181 -7.55 4.56 9.31
C VAL A 181 -8.40 3.46 8.70
N ARG A 182 -7.75 2.39 8.24
CA ARG A 182 -8.41 1.19 7.72
C ARG A 182 -7.99 -0.03 8.50
N ILE A 183 -8.96 -0.89 8.80
CA ILE A 183 -8.73 -2.18 9.41
C ILE A 183 -8.97 -3.27 8.36
N TYR A 184 -8.01 -4.18 8.24
CA TYR A 184 -8.14 -5.36 7.39
C TYR A 184 -8.09 -6.61 8.25
N SER A 185 -8.94 -7.57 7.94
CA SER A 185 -8.91 -8.88 8.58
C SER A 185 -7.59 -9.60 8.32
N LYS A 186 -7.17 -10.43 9.27
CA LYS A 186 -6.00 -11.34 9.17
C LYS A 186 -6.02 -12.28 7.95
N GLU A 187 -7.18 -12.44 7.31
CA GLU A 187 -7.31 -13.22 6.07
C GLU A 187 -6.70 -12.50 4.85
N ASN A 188 -6.46 -11.20 4.96
CA ASN A 188 -5.80 -10.45 3.89
C ASN A 188 -4.30 -10.79 3.87
N PHE A 189 -3.73 -10.72 2.68
CA PHE A 189 -2.30 -10.89 2.48
C PHE A 189 -1.64 -9.53 2.23
N PHE A 190 -0.54 -9.27 2.94
CA PHE A 190 0.33 -8.13 2.68
C PHE A 190 1.79 -8.59 2.67
N SER A 191 2.53 -8.23 1.62
CA SER A 191 3.97 -8.48 1.55
C SER A 191 4.71 -7.58 2.54
N LYS A 192 5.67 -8.12 3.28
CA LYS A 192 6.55 -7.31 4.12
C LYS A 192 7.47 -6.46 3.25
N ALA A 193 7.63 -5.19 3.61
CA ALA A 193 8.68 -4.35 3.05
C ALA A 193 10.04 -4.77 3.63
N ILE A 194 11.11 -4.59 2.84
CA ILE A 194 12.48 -4.87 3.25
C ILE A 194 13.25 -3.56 3.22
N GLY A 195 13.90 -3.21 4.34
CA GLY A 195 14.79 -2.06 4.41
C GLY A 195 16.04 -2.31 3.57
N TYR A 196 16.42 -1.34 2.77
CA TYR A 196 17.57 -1.38 1.88
C TYR A 196 18.32 -0.05 1.90
N ARG A 197 19.65 -0.11 1.88
CA ARG A 197 20.51 1.07 1.76
C ARG A 197 21.44 0.93 0.56
N LYS A 198 21.62 2.02 -0.19
CA LYS A 198 22.55 2.08 -1.31
C LYS A 198 24.00 2.26 -0.86
N SER A 199 24.21 2.94 0.27
CA SER A 199 25.49 3.11 0.95
C SER A 199 25.26 3.20 2.46
N VAL A 200 26.36 3.23 3.24
CA VAL A 200 26.30 3.36 4.70
C VAL A 200 25.67 4.68 5.13
N GLU A 201 25.88 5.74 4.36
CA GLU A 201 25.39 7.10 4.63
C GLU A 201 24.03 7.39 3.99
N ALA A 202 23.56 6.50 3.11
CA ALA A 202 22.27 6.70 2.42
C ALA A 202 21.09 6.43 3.36
N ASP A 203 20.00 7.14 3.12
CA ASP A 203 18.71 6.82 3.73
C ASP A 203 18.26 5.40 3.35
N ILE A 204 17.42 4.82 4.20
CA ILE A 204 16.85 3.49 3.94
C ILE A 204 15.76 3.61 2.89
N ASP A 205 15.95 2.98 1.75
CA ASP A 205 14.87 2.73 0.79
C ASP A 205 14.06 1.50 1.26
N LEU A 206 12.77 1.66 1.43
CA LEU A 206 11.88 0.56 1.81
C LEU A 206 11.34 -0.12 0.57
N THR A 207 11.54 -1.44 0.47
CA THR A 207 11.11 -2.24 -0.68
C THR A 207 10.31 -3.46 -0.23
N LYS A 208 9.34 -3.88 -1.05
CA LYS A 208 8.62 -5.14 -0.87
C LYS A 208 9.08 -6.15 -1.91
N GLN A 209 9.13 -7.41 -1.51
CA GLN A 209 9.27 -8.51 -2.46
C GLN A 209 7.92 -8.83 -3.11
N THR A 210 7.96 -9.16 -4.40
CA THR A 210 6.81 -9.73 -5.09
C THR A 210 6.65 -11.22 -4.77
N GLY A 211 5.49 -11.80 -5.08
CA GLY A 211 5.30 -13.24 -5.00
C GLY A 211 6.21 -14.04 -5.94
N PHE A 212 6.82 -13.39 -6.94
CA PHE A 212 7.76 -14.02 -7.89
C PHE A 212 9.22 -13.92 -7.45
N HIS A 213 9.53 -13.20 -6.36
CA HIS A 213 10.90 -12.93 -5.94
C HIS A 213 11.72 -14.20 -5.70
N ASP A 214 11.13 -15.25 -5.12
CA ASP A 214 11.81 -16.53 -4.90
C ASP A 214 12.27 -17.23 -6.19
N ARG A 215 11.67 -16.86 -7.32
CA ARG A 215 12.05 -17.38 -8.65
C ARG A 215 13.03 -16.45 -9.35
N THR A 216 12.73 -15.16 -9.38
CA THR A 216 13.58 -14.17 -10.04
C THR A 216 14.93 -14.03 -9.36
N SER A 217 15.02 -14.13 -8.02
CA SER A 217 16.28 -14.03 -7.26
C SER A 217 17.26 -15.18 -7.47
N LYS A 218 16.81 -16.29 -8.08
CA LYS A 218 17.68 -17.39 -8.53
C LYS A 218 18.34 -17.08 -9.88
N LEU A 219 17.77 -16.17 -10.66
CA LEU A 219 18.17 -15.87 -12.02
C LEU A 219 18.99 -14.57 -12.13
N THR A 220 18.83 -13.66 -11.17
CA THR A 220 19.60 -12.41 -11.10
C THR A 220 19.78 -11.92 -9.67
N LYS A 221 20.79 -11.08 -9.46
CA LYS A 221 20.99 -10.30 -8.24
C LYS A 221 20.85 -8.79 -8.50
N ASP A 222 20.61 -8.41 -9.76
CA ASP A 222 20.46 -7.02 -10.16
C ASP A 222 19.01 -6.58 -10.05
N TYR A 223 18.69 -5.94 -8.92
CA TYR A 223 17.36 -5.46 -8.58
C TYR A 223 17.32 -3.95 -8.49
N ILE A 224 16.15 -3.39 -8.67
CA ILE A 224 15.85 -1.97 -8.47
C ILE A 224 14.55 -1.82 -7.68
N GLU A 225 14.50 -0.81 -6.82
CA GLU A 225 13.24 -0.35 -6.26
C GLU A 225 12.44 0.37 -7.34
N PHE A 226 11.19 -0.03 -7.50
CA PHE A 226 10.26 0.63 -8.41
C PHE A 226 8.85 0.64 -7.80
N ALA A 227 8.32 1.84 -7.55
CA ALA A 227 7.02 2.06 -6.93
C ALA A 227 6.82 1.29 -5.59
N GLY A 228 7.86 1.26 -4.75
CA GLY A 228 7.86 0.58 -3.45
C GLY A 228 8.09 -0.93 -3.53
N VAL A 229 8.39 -1.48 -4.70
CA VAL A 229 8.56 -2.93 -4.91
C VAL A 229 9.93 -3.24 -5.48
N TRP A 230 10.55 -4.31 -4.98
CA TRP A 230 11.86 -4.79 -5.39
C TRP A 230 11.72 -5.69 -6.62
N ILE A 231 12.07 -5.20 -7.80
CA ILE A 231 11.92 -5.92 -9.07
C ILE A 231 13.27 -6.14 -9.78
N PRO A 232 13.44 -7.22 -10.58
CA PRO A 232 14.63 -7.43 -11.39
C PRO A 232 14.81 -6.30 -12.40
N ARG A 233 16.01 -5.71 -12.47
CA ARG A 233 16.37 -4.73 -13.47
C ARG A 233 16.83 -5.38 -14.78
N LYS A 234 17.61 -6.45 -14.67
CA LYS A 234 18.11 -7.29 -15.78
C LYS A 234 18.48 -8.68 -15.27
N PHE A 235 18.62 -9.62 -16.19
CA PHE A 235 19.08 -10.97 -15.90
C PHE A 235 20.53 -11.15 -16.34
N ASP A 236 21.42 -11.44 -15.39
CA ASP A 236 22.89 -11.38 -15.56
C ASP A 236 23.44 -12.26 -16.67
N ASN A 237 22.83 -13.44 -16.89
CA ASN A 237 23.28 -14.43 -17.87
C ASN A 237 22.90 -14.09 -19.33
N HIS A 238 22.02 -13.12 -19.55
CA HIS A 238 21.48 -12.81 -20.88
C HIS A 238 21.80 -11.39 -21.33
N GLY A 239 21.61 -10.41 -20.47
CA GLY A 239 21.81 -9.00 -20.76
C GLY A 239 20.68 -8.38 -21.60
N THR A 240 20.62 -7.07 -21.61
CA THR A 240 19.51 -6.27 -22.16
C THR A 240 19.24 -6.53 -23.63
N VAL A 241 20.29 -6.73 -24.45
CA VAL A 241 20.14 -6.94 -25.91
C VAL A 241 19.50 -8.30 -26.18
N ALA A 242 19.89 -9.35 -25.45
CA ALA A 242 19.31 -10.67 -25.61
C ALA A 242 17.85 -10.71 -25.15
N GLU A 243 17.53 -10.05 -24.03
CA GLU A 243 16.15 -9.91 -23.54
C GLU A 243 15.26 -9.15 -24.54
N TYR A 244 15.75 -8.03 -25.09
CA TYR A 244 15.06 -7.29 -26.14
C TYR A 244 14.81 -8.16 -27.38
N THR A 245 15.84 -8.86 -27.84
CA THR A 245 15.76 -9.74 -29.04
C THR A 245 14.77 -10.89 -28.78
N ALA A 246 14.75 -11.47 -27.58
CA ALA A 246 13.78 -12.50 -27.23
C ALA A 246 12.35 -11.96 -27.24
N CYS A 247 12.11 -10.75 -26.76
CA CYS A 247 10.80 -10.11 -26.82
C CYS A 247 10.32 -9.91 -28.26
N ARG A 248 11.20 -9.53 -29.18
CA ARG A 248 10.85 -9.29 -30.59
C ARG A 248 10.66 -10.56 -31.40
N ASN A 249 11.45 -11.59 -31.16
CA ASN A 249 11.50 -12.77 -32.01
C ASN A 249 10.96 -14.05 -31.36
N ASN A 250 10.73 -14.01 -30.03
CA ASN A 250 10.37 -15.19 -29.24
C ASN A 250 9.34 -14.88 -28.17
N VAL A 251 9.71 -14.99 -26.89
CA VAL A 251 8.86 -14.66 -25.73
C VAL A 251 9.72 -14.31 -24.54
N VAL A 252 9.26 -13.33 -23.79
CA VAL A 252 9.84 -12.93 -22.50
C VAL A 252 8.77 -12.91 -21.42
N MET A 253 9.20 -13.02 -20.15
CA MET A 253 8.37 -12.93 -18.98
C MET A 253 8.90 -11.82 -18.06
N MET A 254 8.02 -10.91 -17.63
CA MET A 254 8.37 -9.76 -16.80
C MET A 254 7.45 -9.69 -15.58
N ASP A 255 8.02 -9.42 -14.42
CA ASP A 255 7.25 -9.15 -13.20
C ASP A 255 6.78 -7.68 -13.19
N LEU A 256 5.48 -7.47 -13.32
CA LEU A 256 4.82 -6.16 -13.27
C LEU A 256 3.96 -5.98 -12.02
N SER A 257 4.25 -6.72 -10.94
CA SER A 257 3.49 -6.65 -9.70
C SER A 257 3.56 -5.29 -9.01
N SER A 258 4.55 -4.45 -9.34
CA SER A 258 4.70 -3.08 -8.86
C SER A 258 3.57 -2.14 -9.27
N LEU A 259 2.88 -2.40 -10.39
CA LEU A 259 1.73 -1.62 -10.79
C LEU A 259 0.65 -1.65 -9.71
N LYS A 260 0.05 -0.50 -9.44
CA LYS A 260 -0.99 -0.33 -8.41
C LYS A 260 -2.35 -0.77 -8.94
N LYS A 261 -3.08 -1.52 -8.16
CA LYS A 261 -4.37 -2.10 -8.53
C LYS A 261 -5.43 -1.67 -7.52
N PHE A 262 -6.53 -1.12 -8.04
CA PHE A 262 -7.65 -0.67 -7.22
C PHE A 262 -8.96 -1.26 -7.73
N GLU A 263 -9.68 -1.92 -6.84
CA GLU A 263 -11.05 -2.36 -7.09
C GLU A 263 -12.01 -1.20 -6.82
N VAL A 264 -12.85 -0.89 -7.80
CA VAL A 264 -13.90 0.12 -7.70
C VAL A 264 -15.24 -0.57 -7.83
N ILE A 265 -16.00 -0.64 -6.73
CA ILE A 265 -17.20 -1.47 -6.62
C ILE A 265 -18.34 -0.65 -6.03
N GLY A 266 -19.51 -0.75 -6.60
CA GLY A 266 -20.74 -0.12 -6.11
C GLY A 266 -21.68 0.30 -7.19
N PRO A 267 -22.93 0.64 -6.85
CA PRO A 267 -23.96 1.03 -7.83
C PRO A 267 -23.54 2.18 -8.73
N ASP A 268 -22.71 3.10 -8.20
CA ASP A 268 -22.28 4.30 -8.91
C ASP A 268 -20.80 4.20 -9.39
N ALA A 269 -20.20 2.98 -9.40
CA ALA A 269 -18.80 2.77 -9.81
C ALA A 269 -18.58 3.14 -11.29
N GLU A 270 -19.53 2.87 -12.18
CA GLU A 270 -19.44 3.28 -13.59
C GLU A 270 -19.39 4.81 -13.72
N GLU A 271 -20.22 5.53 -12.96
CA GLU A 271 -20.25 6.99 -12.98
C GLU A 271 -18.96 7.58 -12.43
N LEU A 272 -18.45 7.05 -11.31
CA LEU A 272 -17.16 7.44 -10.75
C LEU A 272 -16.04 7.30 -11.78
N MET A 273 -15.91 6.11 -12.38
CA MET A 273 -14.84 5.86 -13.36
C MET A 273 -15.02 6.66 -14.65
N ASN A 274 -16.27 6.89 -15.07
CA ASN A 274 -16.53 7.72 -16.26
C ASN A 274 -16.23 9.21 -16.03
N THR A 275 -16.33 9.68 -14.80
CA THR A 275 -15.97 11.06 -14.42
C THR A 275 -14.46 11.21 -14.25
N ALA A 276 -13.82 10.20 -13.65
CA ALA A 276 -12.39 10.21 -13.33
C ALA A 276 -11.48 10.10 -14.56
N LEU A 277 -11.94 9.45 -15.63
CA LEU A 277 -11.11 9.02 -16.75
C LEU A 277 -11.47 9.75 -18.04
N THR A 278 -10.49 9.88 -18.92
CA THR A 278 -10.65 10.56 -20.21
C THR A 278 -11.39 9.72 -21.28
N ARG A 279 -11.61 8.43 -21.03
CA ARG A 279 -12.38 7.52 -21.90
C ARG A 279 -13.84 7.46 -21.48
N ASN A 280 -14.73 7.23 -22.44
CA ASN A 280 -16.14 6.96 -22.13
C ASN A 280 -16.29 5.52 -21.61
N VAL A 281 -16.32 5.38 -20.28
CA VAL A 281 -16.41 4.08 -19.58
C VAL A 281 -17.73 3.37 -19.85
N LYS A 282 -18.82 4.12 -20.07
CA LYS A 282 -20.16 3.57 -20.36
C LYS A 282 -20.22 2.77 -21.65
N LYS A 283 -19.20 2.90 -22.52
CA LYS A 283 -19.09 2.13 -23.79
C LYS A 283 -18.31 0.83 -23.65
N LEU A 284 -17.66 0.58 -22.50
CA LEU A 284 -16.95 -0.68 -22.28
C LEU A 284 -17.93 -1.82 -22.01
N SER A 285 -17.69 -2.96 -22.63
CA SER A 285 -18.37 -4.22 -22.31
C SER A 285 -17.69 -4.91 -21.13
N VAL A 286 -18.43 -5.72 -20.36
CA VAL A 286 -17.84 -6.63 -19.36
C VAL A 286 -16.83 -7.56 -20.07
N GLY A 287 -15.67 -7.75 -19.49
CA GLY A 287 -14.54 -8.48 -20.10
C GLY A 287 -13.61 -7.62 -20.94
N GLN A 288 -13.93 -6.34 -21.14
CA GLN A 288 -13.11 -5.41 -21.92
C GLN A 288 -12.16 -4.61 -21.00
N VAL A 289 -11.01 -4.25 -21.58
CA VAL A 289 -9.98 -3.36 -21.00
C VAL A 289 -9.85 -2.11 -21.85
N VAL A 290 -9.47 -0.99 -21.27
CA VAL A 290 -9.10 0.21 -22.02
C VAL A 290 -7.93 0.91 -21.36
N TYR A 291 -6.97 1.39 -22.17
CA TYR A 291 -5.94 2.31 -21.72
C TYR A 291 -6.48 3.74 -21.74
N THR A 292 -6.26 4.48 -20.65
CA THR A 292 -6.81 5.83 -20.45
C THR A 292 -5.99 6.61 -19.45
N ALA A 293 -6.13 7.93 -19.46
CA ALA A 293 -5.55 8.84 -18.45
C ALA A 293 -6.59 9.22 -17.41
N MET A 294 -6.12 9.47 -16.20
CA MET A 294 -6.81 10.09 -15.07
C MET A 294 -6.29 11.52 -14.93
N CYS A 295 -7.17 12.51 -14.89
CA CYS A 295 -6.77 13.90 -14.91
C CYS A 295 -7.49 14.73 -13.83
N TYR A 296 -6.82 15.77 -13.37
CA TYR A 296 -7.46 16.86 -12.61
C TYR A 296 -8.42 17.66 -13.51
N GLU A 297 -9.25 18.50 -12.88
CA GLU A 297 -10.20 19.36 -13.58
C GLU A 297 -9.53 20.35 -14.58
N ASN A 298 -8.28 20.75 -14.31
CA ASN A 298 -7.47 21.60 -15.19
C ASN A 298 -6.82 20.85 -16.37
N GLY A 299 -7.02 19.53 -16.47
CA GLY A 299 -6.48 18.68 -17.54
C GLY A 299 -5.06 18.15 -17.30
N THR A 300 -4.40 18.48 -16.20
CA THR A 300 -3.11 17.85 -15.86
C THR A 300 -3.32 16.42 -15.42
N MET A 301 -2.40 15.55 -15.82
CA MET A 301 -2.50 14.10 -15.57
C MET A 301 -2.14 13.78 -14.12
N ILE A 302 -2.99 12.99 -13.48
CA ILE A 302 -2.75 12.38 -12.16
C ILE A 302 -1.99 11.07 -12.34
N ASP A 303 -2.49 10.23 -13.24
CA ASP A 303 -1.97 8.89 -13.53
C ASP A 303 -2.45 8.45 -14.90
N ASP A 304 -1.81 7.43 -15.47
CA ASP A 304 -2.30 6.73 -16.65
C ASP A 304 -2.26 5.21 -16.41
N GLY A 305 -3.14 4.49 -17.09
CA GLY A 305 -3.23 3.06 -16.84
C GLY A 305 -4.33 2.37 -17.61
N THR A 306 -4.68 1.19 -17.13
CA THR A 306 -5.72 0.36 -17.74
C THR A 306 -6.91 0.20 -16.82
N LEU A 307 -8.10 0.38 -17.38
CA LEU A 307 -9.37 0.10 -16.72
C LEU A 307 -9.94 -1.21 -17.25
N PHE A 308 -10.20 -2.14 -16.35
CA PHE A 308 -10.88 -3.42 -16.60
C PHE A 308 -12.33 -3.31 -16.14
N ARG A 309 -13.28 -3.67 -17.01
CA ARG A 309 -14.67 -3.83 -16.59
C ARG A 309 -14.94 -5.28 -16.21
N LEU A 310 -14.94 -5.56 -14.89
CA LEU A 310 -15.12 -6.91 -14.34
C LEU A 310 -16.60 -7.31 -14.27
N GLY A 311 -17.49 -6.33 -14.17
CA GLY A 311 -18.93 -6.49 -14.10
C GLY A 311 -19.64 -5.15 -14.31
N ASP A 312 -20.97 -5.14 -14.20
CA ASP A 312 -21.74 -3.92 -14.40
C ASP A 312 -21.41 -2.83 -13.38
N THR A 313 -21.12 -3.24 -12.15
CA THR A 313 -20.81 -2.35 -11.01
C THR A 313 -19.43 -2.63 -10.41
N ASN A 314 -18.54 -3.29 -11.16
CA ASN A 314 -17.23 -3.69 -10.67
C ASN A 314 -16.16 -3.41 -11.72
N PHE A 315 -15.21 -2.57 -11.35
CA PHE A 315 -14.09 -2.16 -12.19
C PHE A 315 -12.77 -2.35 -11.46
N ARG A 316 -11.68 -2.53 -12.22
CA ARG A 316 -10.32 -2.52 -11.70
C ARG A 316 -9.50 -1.48 -12.45
N TRP A 317 -8.95 -0.54 -11.71
CA TRP A 317 -7.93 0.39 -12.19
C TRP A 317 -6.55 -0.20 -11.95
N ILE A 318 -5.69 -0.17 -12.96
CA ILE A 318 -4.27 -0.53 -12.84
C ILE A 318 -3.45 0.63 -13.38
N GLY A 319 -2.69 1.27 -12.49
CA GLY A 319 -1.90 2.47 -12.79
C GLY A 319 -0.53 2.44 -12.10
N GLY A 320 0.14 3.59 -12.09
CA GLY A 320 1.50 3.76 -11.57
C GLY A 320 1.56 4.22 -10.12
N SER A 321 0.52 4.87 -9.59
CA SER A 321 0.55 5.59 -8.33
C SER A 321 -0.51 5.13 -7.33
N ASP A 322 -0.11 5.00 -6.05
CA ASP A 322 -1.06 4.78 -4.95
C ASP A 322 -2.03 5.96 -4.79
N TYR A 323 -1.60 7.17 -5.14
CA TYR A 323 -2.44 8.37 -5.06
C TYR A 323 -3.69 8.28 -5.93
N SER A 324 -3.64 7.59 -7.08
CA SER A 324 -4.84 7.43 -7.93
C SER A 324 -6.01 6.77 -7.20
N GLY A 325 -5.73 5.86 -6.27
CA GLY A 325 -6.75 5.24 -5.42
C GLY A 325 -7.34 6.20 -4.39
N GLU A 326 -6.51 7.02 -3.76
CA GLU A 326 -6.98 8.03 -2.80
C GLU A 326 -7.80 9.11 -3.51
N TRP A 327 -7.32 9.59 -4.65
CA TRP A 327 -8.05 10.57 -5.46
C TRP A 327 -9.44 10.05 -5.91
N LEU A 328 -9.54 8.77 -6.31
CA LEU A 328 -10.84 8.16 -6.63
C LEU A 328 -11.79 8.11 -5.42
N ARG A 329 -11.27 7.87 -4.20
CA ARG A 329 -12.09 7.92 -2.97
C ARG A 329 -12.61 9.31 -2.68
N GLU A 330 -11.74 10.31 -2.77
CA GLU A 330 -12.11 11.72 -2.58
C GLU A 330 -13.14 12.17 -3.60
N LEU A 331 -12.94 11.80 -4.86
CA LEU A 331 -13.88 12.12 -5.92
C LEU A 331 -15.25 11.48 -5.67
N ALA A 332 -15.30 10.22 -5.21
CA ALA A 332 -16.54 9.54 -4.85
C ALA A 332 -17.26 10.28 -3.71
N LEU A 333 -16.53 10.71 -2.68
CA LEU A 333 -17.08 11.51 -1.56
C LEU A 333 -17.57 12.87 -2.03
N LYS A 334 -16.75 13.61 -2.79
CA LYS A 334 -17.09 14.93 -3.35
C LYS A 334 -18.37 14.90 -4.17
N LEU A 335 -18.58 13.85 -4.94
CA LEU A 335 -19.74 13.67 -5.81
C LEU A 335 -20.89 12.90 -5.13
N ASN A 336 -20.74 12.52 -3.85
CA ASN A 336 -21.71 11.73 -3.10
C ASN A 336 -22.12 10.43 -3.83
N LEU A 337 -21.14 9.73 -4.42
CA LEU A 337 -21.32 8.47 -5.15
C LEU A 337 -21.19 7.26 -4.23
N ARG A 338 -22.06 6.26 -4.41
CA ARG A 338 -22.04 4.98 -3.69
C ARG A 338 -21.05 4.01 -4.36
N ALA A 339 -19.79 4.34 -4.31
CA ALA A 339 -18.70 3.54 -4.84
C ALA A 339 -17.61 3.38 -3.78
N SER A 340 -17.13 2.16 -3.60
CA SER A 340 -16.01 1.82 -2.71
C SER A 340 -14.75 1.61 -3.54
N VAL A 341 -13.65 2.19 -3.11
CA VAL A 341 -12.33 2.03 -3.75
C VAL A 341 -11.38 1.35 -2.77
N LYS A 342 -10.89 0.18 -3.14
CA LYS A 342 -9.99 -0.64 -2.30
C LYS A 342 -8.73 -1.00 -3.08
N SER A 343 -7.54 -0.82 -2.48
CA SER A 343 -6.31 -1.35 -3.06
C SER A 343 -6.31 -2.88 -3.03
N SER A 344 -5.98 -3.49 -4.16
CA SER A 344 -5.74 -4.92 -4.33
C SER A 344 -4.31 -5.22 -4.78
N THR A 345 -3.40 -4.24 -4.73
CA THR A 345 -2.01 -4.36 -5.17
C THR A 345 -1.31 -5.56 -4.52
N ASP A 346 -1.43 -5.71 -3.21
CA ASP A 346 -0.81 -6.83 -2.48
C ASP A 346 -1.58 -8.15 -2.56
N GLN A 347 -2.79 -8.14 -3.14
CA GLN A 347 -3.61 -9.34 -3.33
C GLN A 347 -3.52 -9.91 -4.75
N LEU A 348 -2.96 -9.12 -5.68
CA LEU A 348 -2.96 -9.44 -7.10
C LEU A 348 -1.63 -9.05 -7.74
N HIS A 349 -0.80 -10.05 -7.98
CA HIS A 349 0.47 -9.91 -8.70
C HIS A 349 0.32 -10.32 -10.16
N ASN A 350 1.16 -9.80 -11.05
CA ASN A 350 1.05 -10.13 -12.46
C ASN A 350 2.40 -10.33 -13.16
N LEU A 351 2.42 -11.36 -14.00
CA LEU A 351 3.46 -11.60 -14.99
C LEU A 351 2.99 -11.11 -16.37
N SER A 352 3.80 -10.32 -17.01
CA SER A 352 3.64 -9.95 -18.42
C SER A 352 4.41 -10.95 -19.27
N VAL A 353 3.72 -11.66 -20.17
CA VAL A 353 4.27 -12.66 -21.09
C VAL A 353 4.15 -12.10 -22.50
N GLN A 354 5.26 -11.64 -23.09
CA GLN A 354 5.27 -10.82 -24.28
C GLN A 354 6.17 -11.40 -25.35
N GLY A 355 5.78 -11.25 -26.60
CA GLY A 355 6.50 -11.68 -27.79
C GLY A 355 5.65 -12.58 -28.71
N PRO A 356 6.05 -12.81 -29.97
CA PRO A 356 5.26 -13.53 -30.96
C PRO A 356 4.88 -14.96 -30.54
N ASN A 357 5.66 -15.61 -29.69
CA ASN A 357 5.38 -16.96 -29.20
C ASN A 357 4.59 -16.99 -27.87
N SER A 358 4.18 -15.85 -27.31
CA SER A 358 3.48 -15.78 -26.01
C SER A 358 2.20 -16.62 -26.00
N ARG A 359 1.37 -16.54 -27.06
CA ARG A 359 0.16 -17.37 -27.19
C ARG A 359 0.50 -18.86 -27.21
N LYS A 360 1.51 -19.27 -27.98
CA LYS A 360 1.93 -20.67 -28.09
C LYS A 360 2.40 -21.26 -26.77
N VAL A 361 3.02 -20.45 -25.90
CA VAL A 361 3.40 -20.88 -24.56
C VAL A 361 2.17 -21.04 -23.68
N LEU A 362 1.37 -19.97 -23.60
CA LEU A 362 0.23 -19.93 -22.68
C LEU A 362 -0.91 -20.87 -23.06
N SER A 363 -1.16 -21.13 -24.35
CA SER A 363 -2.21 -22.08 -24.78
C SER A 363 -1.98 -23.51 -24.30
N LYS A 364 -0.77 -23.88 -23.91
CA LYS A 364 -0.46 -25.20 -23.39
C LYS A 364 -0.89 -25.40 -21.92
N ILE A 365 -1.04 -24.29 -21.18
CA ILE A 365 -1.24 -24.31 -19.74
C ILE A 365 -2.49 -23.55 -19.29
N MET A 366 -3.17 -22.81 -20.17
CA MET A 366 -4.37 -22.06 -19.82
C MET A 366 -5.62 -22.88 -20.12
N TRP A 367 -6.33 -23.25 -19.07
CA TRP A 367 -7.66 -23.80 -19.19
C TRP A 367 -8.70 -22.70 -18.97
N THR A 368 -9.68 -22.62 -19.84
CA THR A 368 -10.79 -21.67 -19.74
C THR A 368 -12.11 -22.43 -19.85
N THR A 369 -13.09 -22.03 -19.03
CA THR A 369 -14.43 -22.62 -19.09
C THR A 369 -15.03 -22.45 -20.50
N PRO A 370 -15.78 -23.44 -21.05
CA PRO A 370 -16.39 -23.34 -22.37
C PRO A 370 -17.33 -22.13 -22.56
N ALA A 371 -17.81 -21.54 -21.47
CA ALA A 371 -18.68 -20.34 -21.51
C ALA A 371 -17.91 -19.03 -21.75
N SER A 372 -16.57 -19.06 -21.71
CA SER A 372 -15.71 -17.88 -21.89
C SER A 372 -14.78 -18.07 -23.07
N PRO A 373 -14.36 -17.00 -23.76
CA PRO A 373 -13.40 -17.11 -24.86
C PRO A 373 -12.08 -17.68 -24.33
N GLY A 374 -11.57 -18.73 -24.98
CA GLY A 374 -10.22 -19.27 -24.71
C GLY A 374 -9.14 -18.30 -25.19
N ILE A 375 -7.88 -18.65 -24.92
CA ILE A 375 -6.73 -17.80 -25.27
C ILE A 375 -6.63 -17.52 -26.78
N GLU A 376 -7.06 -18.46 -27.61
CA GLU A 376 -7.02 -18.31 -29.09
C GLU A 376 -8.03 -17.24 -29.57
N ASP A 377 -9.21 -17.19 -28.93
CA ASP A 377 -10.31 -16.29 -29.26
C ASP A 377 -10.32 -14.99 -28.45
N LEU A 378 -9.44 -14.88 -27.46
CA LEU A 378 -9.36 -13.70 -26.61
C LEU A 378 -8.93 -12.49 -27.44
N LYS A 379 -9.82 -11.50 -27.55
CA LYS A 379 -9.59 -10.27 -28.34
C LYS A 379 -8.55 -9.37 -27.67
N TRP A 380 -7.90 -8.54 -28.46
CA TRP A 380 -7.02 -7.51 -27.95
C TRP A 380 -7.76 -6.56 -27.02
N PHE A 381 -7.13 -6.18 -25.91
CA PHE A 381 -7.74 -5.41 -24.80
C PHE A 381 -9.02 -6.07 -24.23
N HIS A 382 -8.99 -7.39 -24.10
CA HIS A 382 -9.98 -8.16 -23.35
C HIS A 382 -9.27 -9.09 -22.38
N PHE A 383 -10.01 -9.54 -21.36
CA PHE A 383 -9.56 -10.52 -20.39
C PHE A 383 -10.59 -11.61 -20.16
N ASN A 384 -10.15 -12.71 -19.61
CA ASN A 384 -10.99 -13.78 -19.09
C ASN A 384 -10.49 -14.27 -17.74
N ILE A 385 -11.29 -15.09 -17.09
CA ILE A 385 -10.86 -15.87 -15.92
C ILE A 385 -10.53 -17.28 -16.40
N SER A 386 -9.28 -17.66 -16.24
CA SER A 386 -8.72 -18.96 -16.61
C SER A 386 -8.19 -19.68 -15.39
N ARG A 387 -7.73 -20.91 -15.59
CA ARG A 387 -7.00 -21.69 -14.60
C ARG A 387 -5.72 -22.26 -15.20
N LEU A 388 -4.72 -22.48 -14.39
CA LEU A 388 -3.49 -23.14 -14.81
C LEU A 388 -3.71 -24.65 -14.94
N ASN A 389 -3.28 -25.20 -16.06
CA ASN A 389 -3.31 -26.61 -16.47
C ASN A 389 -4.71 -27.18 -16.71
N ASP A 390 -5.63 -27.19 -15.75
CA ASP A 390 -6.93 -27.82 -15.86
C ASP A 390 -8.02 -27.08 -15.03
N HIS A 391 -9.23 -27.64 -14.99
CA HIS A 391 -10.39 -27.05 -14.30
C HIS A 391 -10.25 -26.99 -12.78
N GLN A 392 -9.31 -27.70 -12.18
CA GLN A 392 -8.99 -27.67 -10.74
C GLN A 392 -7.75 -26.81 -10.44
N GLY A 393 -7.07 -26.35 -11.48
CA GLY A 393 -5.85 -25.56 -11.37
C GLY A 393 -6.05 -24.20 -10.72
N ILE A 394 -4.95 -23.55 -10.44
CA ILE A 394 -4.88 -22.20 -9.82
C ILE A 394 -5.67 -21.19 -10.67
N PRO A 395 -6.61 -20.46 -10.07
CA PRO A 395 -7.34 -19.42 -10.79
C PRO A 395 -6.42 -18.25 -11.14
N VAL A 396 -6.51 -17.79 -12.38
CA VAL A 396 -5.78 -16.62 -12.88
C VAL A 396 -6.70 -15.76 -13.73
N MET A 397 -6.47 -14.47 -13.74
CA MET A 397 -7.05 -13.59 -14.76
C MET A 397 -6.02 -13.47 -15.89
N LEU A 398 -6.43 -13.79 -17.12
CA LEU A 398 -5.62 -13.67 -18.32
C LEU A 398 -6.12 -12.47 -19.15
N SER A 399 -5.27 -11.49 -19.35
CA SER A 399 -5.56 -10.32 -20.17
C SER A 399 -4.70 -10.31 -21.44
N ARG A 400 -5.28 -10.00 -22.59
CA ARG A 400 -4.54 -9.76 -23.83
C ARG A 400 -4.15 -8.29 -23.93
N THR A 401 -3.23 -7.93 -23.04
CA THR A 401 -2.64 -6.59 -22.87
C THR A 401 -1.12 -6.70 -22.79
N GLY A 402 -0.43 -5.58 -22.87
CA GLY A 402 1.02 -5.47 -22.76
C GLY A 402 1.50 -4.09 -23.19
N TYR A 403 2.78 -3.81 -22.91
CA TYR A 403 3.41 -2.51 -23.16
C TYR A 403 4.69 -2.64 -24.00
N THR A 404 4.78 -3.66 -24.85
CA THR A 404 5.96 -3.97 -25.66
C THR A 404 5.80 -3.72 -27.17
N GLY A 405 4.56 -3.49 -27.61
CA GLY A 405 4.21 -3.43 -29.03
C GLY A 405 4.15 -4.80 -29.72
N GLU A 406 4.42 -5.88 -28.97
CA GLU A 406 4.34 -7.26 -29.47
C GLU A 406 3.03 -7.93 -29.04
N LEU A 407 2.73 -9.10 -29.63
CA LEU A 407 1.69 -9.98 -29.11
C LEU A 407 2.03 -10.32 -27.64
N GLY A 408 1.09 -10.10 -26.73
CA GLY A 408 1.35 -10.33 -25.33
C GLY A 408 0.11 -10.55 -24.51
N TYR A 409 0.36 -11.08 -23.33
CA TYR A 409 -0.64 -11.36 -22.30
C TYR A 409 -0.10 -10.98 -20.93
N GLU A 410 -1.01 -10.67 -20.02
CA GLU A 410 -0.71 -10.50 -18.61
C GLU A 410 -1.50 -11.51 -17.81
N VAL A 411 -0.79 -12.23 -16.95
CA VAL A 411 -1.33 -13.29 -16.07
C VAL A 411 -1.35 -12.78 -14.65
N TYR A 412 -2.54 -12.60 -14.10
CA TYR A 412 -2.75 -12.11 -12.74
C TYR A 412 -3.10 -13.25 -11.81
N CYS A 413 -2.43 -13.35 -10.68
CA CYS A 413 -2.67 -14.37 -9.66
C CYS A 413 -2.51 -13.80 -8.25
N HIS A 414 -3.02 -14.51 -7.26
CA HIS A 414 -2.72 -14.19 -5.86
C HIS A 414 -1.22 -14.45 -5.58
N PRO A 415 -0.52 -13.60 -4.80
CA PRO A 415 0.92 -13.76 -4.55
C PRO A 415 1.32 -15.10 -3.91
N LYS A 416 0.45 -15.76 -3.16
CA LYS A 416 0.68 -17.12 -2.64
C LYS A 416 0.82 -18.15 -3.77
N ASP A 417 0.16 -17.93 -4.89
CA ASP A 417 0.15 -18.81 -6.06
C ASP A 417 1.21 -18.41 -7.10
N ALA A 418 1.87 -17.27 -6.90
CA ALA A 418 2.84 -16.72 -7.83
C ALA A 418 4.01 -17.66 -8.17
N PRO A 419 4.62 -18.39 -7.21
CA PRO A 419 5.67 -19.36 -7.55
C PRO A 419 5.19 -20.47 -8.49
N ALA A 420 3.98 -20.99 -8.26
CA ALA A 420 3.41 -22.05 -9.11
C ALA A 420 3.01 -21.49 -10.50
N ALA A 421 2.51 -20.26 -10.58
CA ALA A 421 2.22 -19.59 -11.85
C ALA A 421 3.50 -19.36 -12.66
N TRP A 422 4.58 -18.92 -12.02
CA TRP A 422 5.89 -18.79 -12.64
C TRP A 422 6.37 -20.13 -13.20
N ASP A 423 6.39 -21.18 -12.36
CA ASP A 423 6.90 -22.50 -12.74
C ASP A 423 6.11 -23.13 -13.91
N ALA A 424 4.79 -22.88 -13.97
CA ALA A 424 3.94 -23.37 -15.06
C ALA A 424 4.23 -22.67 -16.40
N ILE A 425 4.56 -21.37 -16.36
CA ILE A 425 4.84 -20.59 -17.58
C ILE A 425 6.28 -20.82 -18.06
N TRP A 426 7.24 -20.93 -17.14
CA TRP A 426 8.66 -21.14 -17.41
C TRP A 426 8.94 -22.50 -18.05
#